data_4bd5f982ca7345eb28446c50cc609882
#
_entry.id   4bd5f982ca7345eb28446c50cc609882
#
_cell.length_a   1.000
_cell.length_b   1.000
_cell.length_c   1.000
_cell.angle_alpha   90.00
_cell.angle_beta   90.00
_cell.angle_gamma   90.00
#
_symmetry.space_group_name_H-M   'P 1'
#
loop_
_entity.id
_entity.type
_entity.pdbx_description
1 polymer ?
#
loop_
_entity_poly.entity_id
_entity_poly.type
_entity_poly.pdbx_seq_one_letter_code
_entity_poly.pdbx_strand_id
1 'polypeptide(L)'
;MTPTPASLPARGLIWGLGFSHGSAPMLERLSQAGLIDARLGPTDQPLPREGLVTHWPSAHAFVVVGACGLVTRLIAPLLSGKDSDPAVVVVDPQGRFAVPLLGGHGAGADQLSHRIAASLGGQAVLTGASAAAGRLSLDSFGRDWGWRRGAGDWQELMLAAGREGGPSLQVEARHGSPRWLALDAAAHLQAGANSAMAKPAMVVDIHTGSGCRWHPPSLWLGLGCERNTSLGLLERLVDQTLAAQQLAPQAVAGLASIDRKADEPALLALAAQRQWPVRWFDAASLAAVAVPTPSAAVAKEMGTASVAEAAAQLAAGPGARLLQTKQIAHAQGAERGAATLAVALAEGQWAPQRGQLHLVGSGPGSLDLLTGDARQTLAAATVWVGYGLYLDLLEPLRRPDQLRWDGQLTEERARCALALELACQGLNVALVSSGDSGIYAMAGLALELWLAQPADGRPSFAVHPGISALQLAAARAGAPLMHDFCAISLSDRLTPWAVIERRLQAAAEGDFVVALYNPRSLGRDWQLARARELLLAGRPASTPVVLARQLGRAAEAVSLHTLGELPVEQVDMLTLVLVGNSSSYAKDGLLVTPRGYPGAELS
;
A
#
# COMPACT_ATOMS: atom_id res chain seq x y z
N MET A 1 3.33 5.78 30.36
CA MET A 1 2.66 6.51 29.27
C MET A 1 3.72 6.70 28.18
N THR A 2 3.66 5.94 27.14
CA THR A 2 4.52 6.09 25.94
C THR A 2 4.19 7.45 25.30
N PRO A 3 5.16 8.30 24.99
CA PRO A 3 4.90 9.56 24.30
C PRO A 3 4.34 9.23 22.91
N THR A 4 3.17 9.81 22.62
CA THR A 4 2.57 9.77 21.28
C THR A 4 3.58 10.35 20.29
N PRO A 5 3.90 9.66 19.19
CA PRO A 5 4.80 10.22 18.18
C PRO A 5 4.22 11.54 17.68
N ALA A 6 5.07 12.57 17.57
CA ALA A 6 4.68 13.85 17.00
C ALA A 6 4.05 13.61 15.63
N SER A 7 2.76 13.93 15.51
CA SER A 7 2.03 13.80 14.25
C SER A 7 2.74 14.65 13.20
N LEU A 8 3.12 14.04 12.09
CA LEU A 8 3.45 14.80 10.88
C LEU A 8 2.33 15.81 10.62
N PRO A 9 2.62 17.01 10.06
CA PRO A 9 1.59 17.98 9.75
C PRO A 9 0.50 17.29 8.94
N ALA A 10 -0.74 17.42 9.41
CA ALA A 10 -1.89 16.79 8.78
C ALA A 10 -1.91 17.16 7.29
N ARG A 11 -1.96 16.17 6.42
CA ARG A 11 -2.20 16.37 4.99
C ARG A 11 -3.44 17.25 4.87
N GLY A 12 -3.40 18.32 4.09
CA GLY A 12 -4.57 19.19 3.91
C GLY A 12 -5.80 18.37 3.49
N LEU A 13 -6.99 18.80 3.88
CA LEU A 13 -8.24 18.07 3.61
C LEU A 13 -8.55 18.02 2.12
N ILE A 14 -9.23 16.95 1.71
CA ILE A 14 -9.89 16.84 0.40
C ILE A 14 -11.32 17.33 0.56
N TRP A 15 -11.66 18.43 -0.08
CA TRP A 15 -12.99 19.05 -0.01
C TRP A 15 -13.87 18.62 -1.17
N GLY A 16 -15.08 18.13 -0.86
CA GLY A 16 -16.14 17.90 -1.83
C GLY A 16 -17.05 19.13 -1.98
N LEU A 17 -17.24 19.64 -3.19
CA LEU A 17 -18.06 20.83 -3.45
C LEU A 17 -19.18 20.52 -4.43
N GLY A 18 -20.40 20.98 -4.10
CA GLY A 18 -21.58 20.86 -4.95
C GLY A 18 -22.35 22.16 -5.04
N PHE A 19 -22.64 22.63 -6.24
CA PHE A 19 -23.32 23.91 -6.51
C PHE A 19 -24.82 23.78 -6.80
N SER A 20 -25.34 22.55 -6.84
CA SER A 20 -26.75 22.28 -7.06
C SER A 20 -27.27 21.22 -6.10
N HIS A 21 -28.59 21.22 -5.83
CA HIS A 21 -29.20 20.19 -4.99
C HIS A 21 -28.97 18.78 -5.53
N GLY A 22 -28.87 18.61 -6.85
CA GLY A 22 -28.57 17.32 -7.49
C GLY A 22 -27.15 16.78 -7.23
N SER A 23 -26.24 17.59 -6.68
CA SER A 23 -24.88 17.14 -6.33
C SER A 23 -24.80 16.40 -4.98
N ALA A 24 -25.79 16.57 -4.09
CA ALA A 24 -25.75 16.03 -2.73
C ALA A 24 -25.59 14.49 -2.68
N PRO A 25 -26.32 13.68 -3.46
CA PRO A 25 -26.14 12.23 -3.45
C PRO A 25 -24.73 11.80 -3.87
N MET A 26 -24.12 12.50 -4.83
CA MET A 26 -22.76 12.21 -5.28
C MET A 26 -21.73 12.56 -4.20
N LEU A 27 -21.86 13.71 -3.56
CA LEU A 27 -20.99 14.09 -2.44
C LEU A 27 -21.09 13.10 -1.28
N GLU A 28 -22.32 12.60 -0.99
CA GLU A 28 -22.51 11.57 0.02
C GLU A 28 -21.77 10.27 -0.34
N ARG A 29 -21.91 9.79 -1.57
CA ARG A 29 -21.19 8.59 -2.06
C ARG A 29 -19.68 8.76 -1.96
N LEU A 30 -19.14 9.92 -2.35
CA LEU A 30 -17.71 10.21 -2.28
C LEU A 30 -17.21 10.26 -0.83
N SER A 31 -18.01 10.81 0.09
CA SER A 31 -17.69 10.85 1.53
C SER A 31 -17.70 9.45 2.14
N GLN A 32 -18.72 8.66 1.87
CA GLN A 32 -18.81 7.26 2.34
C GLN A 32 -17.67 6.38 1.80
N ALA A 33 -17.20 6.68 0.59
CA ALA A 33 -16.06 6.03 -0.01
C ALA A 33 -14.69 6.54 0.51
N GLY A 34 -14.66 7.50 1.44
CA GLY A 34 -13.41 8.08 1.96
C GLY A 34 -12.58 8.82 0.90
N LEU A 35 -13.24 9.36 -0.13
CA LEU A 35 -12.59 10.09 -1.21
C LEU A 35 -12.62 11.61 -1.01
N ILE A 36 -13.43 12.09 -0.07
CA ILE A 36 -13.45 13.45 0.43
C ILE A 36 -13.53 13.43 1.96
N ASP A 37 -12.84 14.36 2.61
CA ASP A 37 -12.77 14.48 4.08
C ASP A 37 -13.85 15.43 4.63
N ALA A 38 -14.21 16.44 3.83
CA ALA A 38 -15.22 17.44 4.16
C ALA A 38 -16.03 17.80 2.90
N ARG A 39 -17.22 18.34 3.08
CA ARG A 39 -18.09 18.70 1.95
C ARG A 39 -18.86 19.98 2.20
N LEU A 40 -19.19 20.69 1.12
CA LEU A 40 -20.09 21.84 1.10
C LEU A 40 -21.09 21.72 -0.06
N GLY A 41 -22.35 21.71 0.28
CA GLY A 41 -23.48 21.72 -0.65
C GLY A 41 -24.07 23.12 -0.82
N PRO A 42 -25.08 23.28 -1.67
CA PRO A 42 -25.64 24.60 -2.03
C PRO A 42 -26.35 25.33 -0.89
N THR A 43 -26.67 24.64 0.20
CA THR A 43 -27.34 25.19 1.39
C THR A 43 -26.44 25.33 2.61
N ASP A 44 -25.18 24.91 2.50
CA ASP A 44 -24.23 24.93 3.63
C ASP A 44 -23.68 26.34 3.86
N GLN A 45 -23.17 26.58 5.07
CA GLN A 45 -22.47 27.81 5.42
C GLN A 45 -21.05 27.44 5.89
N PRO A 46 -19.99 27.98 5.27
CA PRO A 46 -20.02 28.91 4.12
C PRO A 46 -20.54 28.26 2.85
N LEU A 47 -21.01 29.05 1.88
CA LEU A 47 -21.41 28.56 0.57
C LEU A 47 -20.21 27.90 -0.15
N PRO A 48 -20.44 26.93 -1.07
CA PRO A 48 -19.35 26.22 -1.75
C PRO A 48 -18.32 27.13 -2.42
N ARG A 49 -18.74 28.28 -2.96
CA ARG A 49 -17.85 29.28 -3.55
C ARG A 49 -16.96 29.97 -2.50
N GLU A 50 -17.52 30.31 -1.36
CA GLU A 50 -16.80 30.93 -0.24
C GLU A 50 -15.85 29.92 0.38
N GLY A 51 -16.30 28.69 0.59
CA GLY A 51 -15.48 27.59 1.08
C GLY A 51 -14.30 27.28 0.16
N LEU A 52 -14.51 27.29 -1.17
CA LEU A 52 -13.42 27.12 -2.14
C LEU A 52 -12.32 28.20 -1.93
N VAL A 53 -12.71 29.46 -1.82
CA VAL A 53 -11.77 30.58 -1.62
C VAL A 53 -11.05 30.47 -0.28
N THR A 54 -11.79 30.20 0.79
CA THR A 54 -11.28 30.14 2.16
C THR A 54 -10.27 29.00 2.34
N HIS A 55 -10.56 27.83 1.77
CA HIS A 55 -9.73 26.64 1.95
C HIS A 55 -8.67 26.45 0.87
N TRP A 56 -8.65 27.26 -0.19
CA TRP A 56 -7.69 27.14 -1.28
C TRP A 56 -6.23 27.04 -0.82
N PRO A 57 -5.72 27.88 0.10
CA PRO A 57 -4.32 27.82 0.51
C PRO A 57 -3.92 26.59 1.33
N SER A 58 -4.90 25.93 1.97
CA SER A 58 -4.66 24.85 2.92
C SER A 58 -5.20 23.48 2.49
N ALA A 59 -6.05 23.44 1.47
CA ALA A 59 -6.61 22.19 0.98
C ALA A 59 -5.55 21.33 0.26
N HIS A 60 -5.67 20.02 0.41
CA HIS A 60 -4.92 19.09 -0.41
C HIS A 60 -5.53 18.98 -1.82
N ALA A 61 -6.86 18.87 -1.89
CA ALA A 61 -7.58 18.76 -3.13
C ALA A 61 -9.03 19.27 -3.01
N PHE A 62 -9.63 19.59 -4.15
CA PHE A 62 -11.06 19.80 -4.31
C PHE A 62 -11.64 18.80 -5.29
N VAL A 63 -12.73 18.15 -4.90
CA VAL A 63 -13.55 17.31 -5.77
C VAL A 63 -14.86 18.05 -6.00
N VAL A 64 -15.11 18.50 -7.21
CA VAL A 64 -16.25 19.36 -7.55
C VAL A 64 -17.24 18.59 -8.41
N VAL A 65 -18.47 18.44 -7.91
CA VAL A 65 -19.57 17.82 -8.69
C VAL A 65 -20.21 18.89 -9.58
N GLY A 66 -19.94 18.80 -10.90
CA GLY A 66 -20.46 19.80 -11.84
C GLY A 66 -19.77 19.78 -13.21
N ALA A 67 -19.91 20.86 -13.96
CA ALA A 67 -19.30 21.02 -15.26
C ALA A 67 -17.89 21.64 -15.18
N CYS A 68 -16.93 21.14 -15.97
CA CYS A 68 -15.57 21.68 -16.04
C CYS A 68 -15.55 23.20 -16.28
N GLY A 69 -16.39 23.71 -17.19
CA GLY A 69 -16.43 25.16 -17.50
C GLY A 69 -16.88 26.03 -16.33
N LEU A 70 -17.74 25.52 -15.43
CA LEU A 70 -18.10 26.22 -14.19
C LEU A 70 -16.87 26.29 -13.27
N VAL A 71 -16.25 25.14 -13.03
CA VAL A 71 -15.12 25.02 -12.10
C VAL A 71 -13.95 25.87 -12.58
N THR A 72 -13.63 25.85 -13.88
CA THR A 72 -12.58 26.69 -14.46
C THR A 72 -12.78 28.18 -14.13
N ARG A 73 -14.01 28.71 -14.25
CA ARG A 73 -14.29 30.12 -13.91
C ARG A 73 -14.18 30.42 -12.42
N LEU A 74 -14.50 29.43 -11.57
CA LEU A 74 -14.39 29.60 -10.12
C LEU A 74 -12.94 29.63 -9.64
N ILE A 75 -12.08 28.76 -10.21
CA ILE A 75 -10.69 28.65 -9.77
C ILE A 75 -9.75 29.65 -10.46
N ALA A 76 -10.09 30.16 -11.65
CA ALA A 76 -9.24 31.07 -12.41
C ALA A 76 -8.66 32.25 -11.58
N PRO A 77 -9.43 32.95 -10.72
CA PRO A 77 -8.91 34.06 -9.91
C PRO A 77 -8.05 33.59 -8.72
N LEU A 78 -8.01 32.28 -8.41
CA LEU A 78 -7.28 31.71 -7.27
C LEU A 78 -5.93 31.11 -7.68
N LEU A 79 -5.69 30.94 -8.98
CA LEU A 79 -4.48 30.30 -9.49
C LEU A 79 -3.25 31.12 -9.16
N SER A 80 -2.25 30.48 -8.56
CA SER A 80 -0.98 31.07 -8.17
C SER A 80 0.21 30.43 -8.87
N GLY A 81 0.24 29.08 -8.95
CA GLY A 81 1.33 28.37 -9.59
C GLY A 81 1.19 26.85 -9.55
N LYS A 82 1.85 26.19 -10.49
CA LYS A 82 1.78 24.73 -10.68
C LYS A 82 2.18 23.93 -9.44
N ASP A 83 3.08 24.47 -8.64
CA ASP A 83 3.63 23.77 -7.46
C ASP A 83 2.93 24.13 -6.14
N SER A 84 2.09 25.19 -6.13
CA SER A 84 1.40 25.71 -4.94
C SER A 84 -0.09 25.45 -4.92
N ASP A 85 -0.72 25.35 -6.10
CA ASP A 85 -2.16 25.18 -6.20
C ASP A 85 -2.60 23.75 -5.83
N PRO A 86 -3.75 23.58 -5.14
CA PRO A 86 -4.28 22.27 -4.80
C PRO A 86 -4.74 21.50 -6.05
N ALA A 87 -4.87 20.17 -5.91
CA ALA A 87 -5.50 19.35 -6.92
C ALA A 87 -6.98 19.73 -7.10
N VAL A 88 -7.49 19.76 -8.32
CA VAL A 88 -8.91 19.94 -8.59
C VAL A 88 -9.39 18.84 -9.54
N VAL A 89 -10.34 18.04 -9.07
CA VAL A 89 -11.01 17.00 -9.86
C VAL A 89 -12.46 17.38 -10.05
N VAL A 90 -12.95 17.32 -11.29
CA VAL A 90 -14.34 17.54 -11.62
C VAL A 90 -15.02 16.19 -11.87
N VAL A 91 -16.15 15.96 -11.22
CA VAL A 91 -16.97 14.75 -11.39
C VAL A 91 -18.31 15.14 -11.98
N ASP A 92 -18.72 14.48 -13.06
CA ASP A 92 -20.05 14.73 -13.63
C ASP A 92 -21.16 14.24 -12.67
N PRO A 93 -22.36 14.82 -12.68
CA PRO A 93 -23.40 14.48 -11.71
C PRO A 93 -23.83 13.01 -11.71
N GLN A 94 -23.62 12.27 -12.80
CA GLN A 94 -23.90 10.84 -12.89
C GLN A 94 -22.72 9.96 -12.47
N GLY A 95 -21.53 10.54 -12.21
CA GLY A 95 -20.33 9.81 -11.81
C GLY A 95 -19.69 8.98 -12.91
N ARG A 96 -19.99 9.28 -14.18
CA ARG A 96 -19.41 8.58 -15.33
C ARG A 96 -17.96 8.99 -15.62
N PHE A 97 -17.63 10.25 -15.31
CA PHE A 97 -16.33 10.83 -15.61
C PHE A 97 -15.75 11.54 -14.39
N ALA A 98 -14.47 11.28 -14.12
CA ALA A 98 -13.64 12.04 -13.18
C ALA A 98 -12.51 12.71 -13.96
N VAL A 99 -12.51 14.05 -14.00
CA VAL A 99 -11.59 14.85 -14.83
C VAL A 99 -10.63 15.62 -13.93
N PRO A 100 -9.32 15.35 -13.97
CA PRO A 100 -8.33 16.15 -13.27
C PRO A 100 -8.16 17.48 -14.00
N LEU A 101 -8.82 18.52 -13.48
CA LEU A 101 -8.84 19.84 -14.10
C LEU A 101 -7.57 20.67 -13.80
N LEU A 102 -7.01 20.50 -12.59
CA LEU A 102 -5.81 21.20 -12.13
C LEU A 102 -4.94 20.28 -11.28
N GLY A 103 -3.63 20.44 -11.36
CA GLY A 103 -2.69 19.72 -10.51
C GLY A 103 -2.56 18.23 -10.83
N GLY A 104 -2.79 17.82 -12.09
CA GLY A 104 -2.79 16.43 -12.54
C GLY A 104 -1.74 15.58 -11.87
N HIS A 105 -0.50 15.65 -12.33
CA HIS A 105 0.61 14.91 -11.73
C HIS A 105 1.12 15.57 -10.43
N GLY A 106 1.34 16.89 -10.46
CA GLY A 106 2.04 17.62 -9.39
C GLY A 106 1.32 17.60 -8.05
N ALA A 107 0.01 17.81 -8.03
CA ALA A 107 -0.81 17.82 -6.81
C ALA A 107 -1.62 16.51 -6.61
N GLY A 108 -1.52 15.52 -7.52
CA GLY A 108 -2.14 14.20 -7.38
C GLY A 108 -3.58 14.10 -7.89
N ALA A 109 -4.04 15.06 -8.73
CA ALA A 109 -5.40 15.02 -9.28
C ALA A 109 -5.64 13.80 -10.19
N ASP A 110 -4.63 13.34 -10.92
CA ASP A 110 -4.73 12.16 -11.78
C ASP A 110 -5.01 10.89 -10.97
N GLN A 111 -4.27 10.66 -9.89
CA GLN A 111 -4.49 9.53 -8.99
C GLN A 111 -5.85 9.61 -8.29
N LEU A 112 -6.22 10.81 -7.81
CA LEU A 112 -7.53 11.03 -7.20
C LEU A 112 -8.66 10.74 -8.20
N SER A 113 -8.52 11.15 -9.46
CA SER A 113 -9.47 10.86 -10.54
C SER A 113 -9.62 9.37 -10.80
N HIS A 114 -8.52 8.60 -10.81
CA HIS A 114 -8.58 7.14 -10.94
C HIS A 114 -9.30 6.48 -9.75
N ARG A 115 -9.02 6.92 -8.53
CA ARG A 115 -9.70 6.40 -7.32
C ARG A 115 -11.21 6.70 -7.34
N ILE A 116 -11.58 7.92 -7.72
CA ILE A 116 -12.99 8.32 -7.86
C ILE A 116 -13.68 7.49 -8.94
N ALA A 117 -13.08 7.38 -10.11
CA ALA A 117 -13.62 6.59 -11.22
C ALA A 117 -13.78 5.11 -10.83
N ALA A 118 -12.78 4.51 -10.18
CA ALA A 118 -12.86 3.13 -9.70
C ALA A 118 -14.01 2.91 -8.70
N SER A 119 -14.22 3.87 -7.78
CA SER A 119 -15.31 3.84 -6.79
C SER A 119 -16.70 3.98 -7.41
N LEU A 120 -16.82 4.83 -8.41
CA LEU A 120 -18.10 5.15 -9.03
C LEU A 120 -18.48 4.20 -10.18
N GLY A 121 -17.55 3.34 -10.63
CA GLY A 121 -17.70 2.54 -11.84
C GLY A 121 -17.64 3.40 -13.12
N GLY A 122 -16.99 4.57 -13.04
CA GLY A 122 -16.82 5.52 -14.11
C GLY A 122 -15.45 5.46 -14.77
N GLN A 123 -15.09 6.51 -15.50
CA GLN A 123 -13.83 6.66 -16.22
C GLN A 123 -13.07 7.90 -15.76
N ALA A 124 -11.76 7.75 -15.50
CA ALA A 124 -10.84 8.89 -15.35
C ALA A 124 -10.47 9.42 -16.75
N VAL A 125 -10.63 10.73 -16.96
CA VAL A 125 -10.34 11.38 -18.25
C VAL A 125 -9.08 12.21 -18.12
N LEU A 126 -7.92 11.56 -18.31
CA LEU A 126 -6.62 12.22 -18.23
C LEU A 126 -6.30 12.91 -19.55
N THR A 127 -5.90 14.18 -19.47
CA THR A 127 -5.57 15.01 -20.62
C THR A 127 -4.11 15.41 -20.69
N GLY A 128 -3.30 15.02 -19.69
CA GLY A 128 -1.87 15.27 -19.65
C GLY A 128 -1.11 14.49 -20.73
N ALA A 129 -0.14 15.11 -21.40
CA ALA A 129 0.62 14.50 -22.50
C ALA A 129 1.32 13.18 -22.06
N SER A 130 1.93 13.15 -20.87
CA SER A 130 2.57 11.93 -20.36
C SER A 130 1.57 10.80 -20.13
N ALA A 131 0.42 11.11 -19.51
CA ALA A 131 -0.63 10.14 -19.26
C ALA A 131 -1.24 9.62 -20.56
N ALA A 132 -1.52 10.50 -21.53
CA ALA A 132 -2.04 10.12 -22.84
C ALA A 132 -1.08 9.21 -23.62
N ALA A 133 0.24 9.39 -23.43
CA ALA A 133 1.27 8.57 -24.05
C ALA A 133 1.64 7.31 -23.21
N GLY A 134 0.99 7.05 -22.06
CA GLY A 134 1.36 5.98 -21.14
C GLY A 134 2.77 6.10 -20.58
N ARG A 135 3.32 7.32 -20.50
CA ARG A 135 4.69 7.59 -20.06
C ARG A 135 4.74 8.06 -18.62
N LEU A 136 5.84 7.74 -17.95
CA LEU A 136 6.09 8.17 -16.58
C LEU A 136 6.25 9.70 -16.50
N SER A 137 5.53 10.34 -15.60
CA SER A 137 5.70 11.77 -15.30
C SER A 137 6.94 11.99 -14.44
N LEU A 138 8.06 12.34 -15.08
CA LEU A 138 9.36 12.42 -14.43
C LEU A 138 9.43 13.47 -13.32
N ASP A 139 8.61 14.51 -13.38
CA ASP A 139 8.54 15.59 -12.38
C ASP A 139 7.68 15.26 -11.15
N SER A 140 7.03 14.11 -11.12
CA SER A 140 6.08 13.77 -10.05
C SER A 140 6.12 12.33 -9.55
N PHE A 141 6.51 11.34 -10.36
CA PHE A 141 6.46 9.90 -10.00
C PHE A 141 7.19 9.57 -8.68
N GLY A 142 8.28 10.26 -8.39
CA GLY A 142 9.04 10.05 -7.17
C GLY A 142 8.24 10.30 -5.87
N ARG A 143 7.13 11.05 -5.94
CA ARG A 143 6.25 11.28 -4.79
C ARG A 143 5.56 9.99 -4.35
N ASP A 144 5.14 9.16 -5.30
CA ASP A 144 4.52 7.86 -5.02
C ASP A 144 5.53 6.90 -4.37
N TRP A 145 6.80 7.07 -4.71
CA TRP A 145 7.92 6.37 -4.09
C TRP A 145 8.39 7.00 -2.77
N GLY A 146 7.75 8.10 -2.35
CA GLY A 146 8.11 8.79 -1.12
C GLY A 146 9.33 9.69 -1.24
N TRP A 147 9.78 9.97 -2.43
CA TRP A 147 10.95 10.80 -2.68
C TRP A 147 10.61 12.28 -2.69
N ARG A 148 11.59 13.11 -2.40
CA ARG A 148 11.46 14.55 -2.48
C ARG A 148 12.17 15.08 -3.70
N ARG A 149 11.50 16.01 -4.40
CA ARG A 149 12.02 16.63 -5.60
C ARG A 149 13.12 17.64 -5.24
N GLY A 150 14.28 17.54 -5.89
CA GLY A 150 15.35 18.51 -5.80
C GLY A 150 15.22 19.61 -6.85
N ALA A 151 16.24 20.48 -6.90
CA ALA A 151 16.37 21.51 -7.92
C ALA A 151 16.54 20.90 -9.32
N GLY A 152 16.34 21.70 -10.37
CA GLY A 152 16.51 21.33 -11.77
C GLY A 152 15.48 21.98 -12.66
N ASP A 153 15.74 22.00 -13.97
CA ASP A 153 14.76 22.45 -14.97
C ASP A 153 13.81 21.29 -15.33
N TRP A 154 12.83 21.09 -14.45
CA TRP A 154 11.83 20.04 -14.62
C TRP A 154 10.91 20.29 -15.82
N GLN A 155 10.73 21.57 -16.23
CA GLN A 155 9.93 21.90 -17.38
C GLN A 155 10.63 21.47 -18.68
N GLU A 156 11.92 21.76 -18.80
CA GLU A 156 12.72 21.30 -19.94
C GLU A 156 12.76 19.78 -20.02
N LEU A 157 12.96 19.11 -18.87
CA LEU A 157 12.94 17.65 -18.79
C LEU A 157 11.61 17.06 -19.30
N MET A 158 10.47 17.62 -18.86
CA MET A 158 9.15 17.15 -19.28
C MET A 158 8.88 17.42 -20.76
N LEU A 159 9.33 18.55 -21.30
CA LEU A 159 9.25 18.83 -22.73
C LEU A 159 10.08 17.85 -23.54
N ALA A 160 11.29 17.51 -23.07
CA ALA A 160 12.14 16.52 -23.73
C ALA A 160 11.51 15.11 -23.68
N ALA A 161 10.93 14.72 -22.53
CA ALA A 161 10.24 13.44 -22.36
C ALA A 161 8.98 13.31 -23.23
N GLY A 162 8.31 14.41 -23.54
CA GLY A 162 7.09 14.45 -24.34
C GLY A 162 7.32 14.39 -25.86
N ARG A 163 8.56 14.56 -26.36
CA ARG A 163 8.84 14.55 -27.81
C ARG A 163 8.64 13.15 -28.39
N GLU A 164 7.74 13.04 -29.37
CA GLU A 164 7.60 11.83 -30.16
C GLU A 164 8.81 11.61 -31.06
N GLY A 165 9.35 10.39 -31.09
CA GLY A 165 10.54 10.06 -31.89
C GLY A 165 11.85 10.72 -31.41
N GLY A 166 11.84 11.37 -30.25
CA GLY A 166 13.05 11.91 -29.62
C GLY A 166 13.96 10.79 -29.09
N PRO A 167 15.25 11.11 -28.82
CA PRO A 167 16.18 10.13 -28.23
C PRO A 167 15.69 9.72 -26.83
N SER A 168 15.90 8.45 -26.47
CA SER A 168 15.62 7.98 -25.13
C SER A 168 16.38 8.78 -24.08
N LEU A 169 15.67 9.23 -23.03
CA LEU A 169 16.28 10.01 -21.96
C LEU A 169 17.14 9.11 -21.08
N GLN A 170 18.38 9.52 -20.87
CA GLN A 170 19.28 8.83 -19.93
C GLN A 170 18.88 9.18 -18.50
N VAL A 171 18.66 8.15 -17.68
CA VAL A 171 18.33 8.29 -16.27
C VAL A 171 19.25 7.42 -15.42
N GLU A 172 19.54 7.87 -14.22
CA GLU A 172 20.45 7.16 -13.32
C GLU A 172 19.82 7.00 -11.93
N ALA A 173 19.80 5.75 -11.42
CA ALA A 173 19.39 5.43 -10.05
C ALA A 173 20.65 5.08 -9.24
N ARG A 174 21.22 6.05 -8.53
CA ARG A 174 22.42 5.87 -7.68
C ARG A 174 22.05 5.39 -6.28
N HIS A 175 20.93 5.87 -5.78
CA HIS A 175 20.40 5.54 -4.46
C HIS A 175 18.88 5.30 -4.53
N GLY A 176 18.35 4.65 -3.50
CA GLY A 176 16.94 4.26 -3.47
C GLY A 176 16.64 3.03 -4.33
N SER A 177 15.40 2.62 -4.38
CA SER A 177 14.97 1.44 -5.14
C SER A 177 15.03 1.71 -6.64
N PRO A 178 15.71 0.90 -7.46
CA PRO A 178 15.68 1.01 -8.91
C PRO A 178 14.41 0.40 -9.55
N ARG A 179 13.50 -0.16 -8.75
CA ARG A 179 12.33 -0.93 -9.22
C ARG A 179 11.39 -0.11 -10.11
N TRP A 180 11.37 1.22 -9.97
CA TRP A 180 10.59 2.11 -10.83
C TRP A 180 10.98 2.04 -12.31
N LEU A 181 12.21 1.61 -12.62
CA LEU A 181 12.66 1.39 -14.00
C LEU A 181 11.96 0.20 -14.67
N ALA A 182 11.35 -0.68 -13.91
CA ALA A 182 10.54 -1.79 -14.41
C ALA A 182 9.07 -1.42 -14.67
N LEU A 183 8.66 -0.17 -14.46
CA LEU A 183 7.33 0.31 -14.83
C LEU A 183 7.17 0.32 -16.36
N ASP A 184 6.01 -0.09 -16.86
CA ASP A 184 5.71 -0.01 -18.30
C ASP A 184 5.79 1.44 -18.78
N ALA A 185 5.35 2.39 -17.94
CA ALA A 185 5.45 3.81 -18.19
C ALA A 185 6.90 4.33 -18.29
N ALA A 186 7.88 3.58 -17.78
CA ALA A 186 9.30 3.91 -17.85
C ALA A 186 10.03 3.30 -19.06
N ALA A 187 9.36 2.51 -19.90
CA ALA A 187 9.96 1.80 -21.03
C ALA A 187 10.67 2.72 -22.06
N HIS A 188 10.32 4.01 -22.08
CA HIS A 188 10.94 5.02 -22.94
C HIS A 188 12.25 5.59 -22.37
N LEU A 189 12.66 5.19 -21.16
CA LEU A 189 13.86 5.65 -20.48
C LEU A 189 15.02 4.68 -20.70
N GLN A 190 16.24 5.18 -20.70
CA GLN A 190 17.45 4.35 -20.69
C GLN A 190 18.14 4.46 -19.33
N ALA A 191 18.22 3.33 -18.62
CA ALA A 191 18.93 3.25 -17.36
C ALA A 191 20.43 3.10 -17.57
N GLY A 192 21.22 3.85 -16.80
CA GLY A 192 22.66 3.66 -16.70
C GLY A 192 23.51 4.74 -17.39
N ALA A 193 24.71 4.94 -16.87
CA ALA A 193 25.73 5.84 -17.40
C ALA A 193 26.58 5.12 -18.46
N ASN A 194 26.00 4.72 -19.59
CA ASN A 194 26.75 4.01 -20.64
C ASN A 194 27.56 4.92 -21.56
N SER A 195 27.60 6.22 -21.28
CA SER A 195 28.45 7.15 -22.02
C SER A 195 29.16 8.08 -21.05
N ALA A 196 30.47 8.00 -21.00
CA ALA A 196 31.33 8.93 -20.25
C ALA A 196 31.18 10.40 -20.67
N MET A 197 30.34 10.70 -21.67
CA MET A 197 30.19 12.02 -22.29
C MET A 197 28.79 12.65 -22.17
N ALA A 198 27.74 11.91 -21.82
CA ALA A 198 26.40 12.47 -21.69
C ALA A 198 25.97 12.56 -20.21
N LYS A 199 25.65 13.79 -19.76
CA LYS A 199 25.04 13.97 -18.43
C LYS A 199 23.65 13.35 -18.42
N PRO A 200 23.28 12.55 -17.39
CA PRO A 200 21.93 12.01 -17.27
C PRO A 200 20.92 13.16 -17.17
N ALA A 201 19.78 13.01 -17.84
CA ALA A 201 18.69 13.98 -17.82
C ALA A 201 18.04 14.07 -16.42
N MET A 202 18.00 12.91 -15.70
CA MET A 202 17.47 12.83 -14.35
C MET A 202 18.29 11.82 -13.52
N VAL A 203 18.50 12.14 -12.25
CA VAL A 203 19.20 11.27 -11.28
C VAL A 203 18.37 11.07 -10.03
N VAL A 204 18.32 9.84 -9.54
CA VAL A 204 17.83 9.50 -8.21
C VAL A 204 19.04 9.32 -7.28
N ASP A 205 19.22 10.22 -6.32
CA ASP A 205 20.46 10.31 -5.53
C ASP A 205 20.22 10.95 -4.15
N ILE A 206 21.11 10.66 -3.20
CA ILE A 206 21.16 11.32 -1.89
C ILE A 206 21.98 12.62 -1.91
N HIS A 207 22.77 12.84 -2.96
CA HIS A 207 23.67 13.99 -3.06
C HIS A 207 23.03 15.17 -3.79
N THR A 208 23.46 16.38 -3.43
CA THR A 208 23.20 17.60 -4.20
C THR A 208 23.94 17.53 -5.54
N GLY A 209 23.48 18.33 -6.52
CA GLY A 209 24.16 18.43 -7.81
C GLY A 209 23.32 19.15 -8.84
N SER A 210 23.87 19.33 -10.05
CA SER A 210 23.17 19.95 -11.17
C SER A 210 22.17 18.98 -11.83
N GLY A 211 21.16 19.54 -12.50
CA GLY A 211 20.11 18.78 -13.20
C GLY A 211 18.98 18.31 -12.29
N CYS A 212 17.98 17.68 -12.90
CA CYS A 212 16.81 17.18 -12.20
C CYS A 212 17.15 16.00 -11.29
N ARG A 213 16.77 16.08 -10.02
CA ARG A 213 17.08 15.04 -9.03
C ARG A 213 15.88 14.69 -8.18
N TRP A 214 15.71 13.39 -7.94
CA TRP A 214 14.86 12.85 -6.89
C TRP A 214 15.72 12.36 -5.75
N HIS A 215 15.30 12.63 -4.50
CA HIS A 215 16.02 12.29 -3.28
C HIS A 215 15.22 11.28 -2.44
N PRO A 216 15.61 9.99 -2.45
CA PRO A 216 15.05 8.99 -1.54
C PRO A 216 15.40 9.32 -0.08
N PRO A 217 14.44 9.24 0.87
CA PRO A 217 14.69 9.51 2.28
C PRO A 217 15.42 8.32 2.93
N SER A 218 16.74 8.33 2.86
CA SER A 218 17.62 7.25 3.35
C SER A 218 18.73 7.72 4.29
N LEU A 219 18.87 9.03 4.53
CA LEU A 219 19.85 9.58 5.46
C LEU A 219 19.26 9.74 6.86
N TRP A 220 19.89 9.13 7.85
CA TRP A 220 19.53 9.30 9.25
C TRP A 220 20.56 10.16 9.99
N LEU A 221 20.08 11.21 10.65
CA LEU A 221 20.89 12.14 11.40
C LEU A 221 20.81 11.78 12.89
N GLY A 222 21.87 11.24 13.44
CA GLY A 222 21.97 10.98 14.87
C GLY A 222 22.47 12.24 15.60
N LEU A 223 21.69 12.73 16.54
CA LEU A 223 21.96 13.96 17.31
C LEU A 223 22.14 13.67 18.80
N GLY A 224 23.21 14.20 19.37
CA GLY A 224 23.40 14.35 20.79
C GLY A 224 23.60 15.83 21.13
N CYS A 225 23.01 16.33 22.22
CA CYS A 225 23.18 17.72 22.63
C CYS A 225 23.15 17.87 24.14
N GLU A 226 23.71 18.96 24.66
CA GLU A 226 23.52 19.38 26.05
C GLU A 226 22.07 19.84 26.29
N ARG A 227 21.64 19.88 27.54
CA ARG A 227 20.32 20.45 27.89
C ARG A 227 20.28 21.92 27.55
N ASN A 228 19.13 22.36 27.01
CA ASN A 228 18.88 23.75 26.62
C ASN A 228 19.83 24.29 25.54
N THR A 229 20.36 23.39 24.68
CA THR A 229 21.08 23.79 23.48
C THR A 229 20.17 24.63 22.59
N SER A 230 20.70 25.69 21.99
CA SER A 230 19.90 26.55 21.09
C SER A 230 19.57 25.87 19.76
N LEU A 231 18.39 26.16 19.21
CA LEU A 231 17.97 25.65 17.89
C LEU A 231 18.97 26.06 16.79
N GLY A 232 19.43 27.31 16.79
CA GLY A 232 20.38 27.82 15.78
C GLY A 232 21.69 27.04 15.73
N LEU A 233 22.18 26.53 16.87
CA LEU A 233 23.38 25.68 16.90
C LEU A 233 23.10 24.33 16.18
N LEU A 234 21.92 23.72 16.45
CA LEU A 234 21.56 22.45 15.79
C LEU A 234 21.37 22.64 14.28
N GLU A 235 20.69 23.71 13.86
CA GLU A 235 20.50 24.03 12.44
C GLU A 235 21.84 24.22 11.72
N ARG A 236 22.70 25.05 12.29
CA ARG A 236 24.05 25.31 11.75
C ARG A 236 24.86 24.02 11.64
N LEU A 237 24.86 23.17 12.67
CA LEU A 237 25.60 21.91 12.66
C LEU A 237 25.09 20.97 11.55
N VAL A 238 23.76 20.83 11.42
CA VAL A 238 23.12 20.01 10.39
C VAL A 238 23.46 20.55 9.01
N ASP A 239 23.22 21.84 8.76
CA ASP A 239 23.38 22.42 7.42
C ASP A 239 24.86 22.38 6.98
N GLN A 240 25.79 22.68 7.88
CA GLN A 240 27.23 22.59 7.59
C GLN A 240 27.69 21.15 7.32
N THR A 241 27.17 20.18 8.08
CA THR A 241 27.56 18.77 7.90
C THR A 241 27.02 18.23 6.57
N LEU A 242 25.75 18.50 6.25
CA LEU A 242 25.19 18.08 4.96
C LEU A 242 25.89 18.74 3.78
N ALA A 243 26.16 20.04 3.85
CA ALA A 243 26.87 20.77 2.81
C ALA A 243 28.30 20.26 2.59
N ALA A 244 29.05 20.02 3.65
CA ALA A 244 30.42 19.50 3.58
C ALA A 244 30.51 18.12 2.90
N GLN A 245 29.48 17.30 3.05
CA GLN A 245 29.36 15.97 2.43
C GLN A 245 28.58 15.99 1.11
N GLN A 246 28.18 17.18 0.62
CA GLN A 246 27.34 17.35 -0.55
C GLN A 246 26.02 16.55 -0.50
N LEU A 247 25.48 16.29 0.71
CA LEU A 247 24.24 15.55 0.93
C LEU A 247 23.04 16.48 0.80
N ALA A 248 21.99 15.98 0.16
CA ALA A 248 20.76 16.74 -0.03
C ALA A 248 19.89 16.68 1.25
N PRO A 249 19.44 17.83 1.80
CA PRO A 249 18.49 17.84 2.92
C PRO A 249 17.19 17.07 2.62
N GLN A 250 16.81 17.01 1.34
CA GLN A 250 15.65 16.25 0.87
C GLN A 250 15.82 14.74 1.03
N ALA A 251 17.05 14.23 1.09
CA ALA A 251 17.36 12.81 1.29
C ALA A 251 17.32 12.40 2.77
N VAL A 252 17.12 13.33 3.71
CA VAL A 252 17.05 13.02 5.13
C VAL A 252 15.75 12.30 5.45
N ALA A 253 15.85 11.07 5.95
CA ALA A 253 14.73 10.25 6.41
C ALA A 253 14.20 10.72 7.77
N GLY A 254 15.09 11.13 8.68
CA GLY A 254 14.71 11.58 10.01
C GLY A 254 15.89 11.84 10.93
N LEU A 255 15.55 12.23 12.15
CA LEU A 255 16.48 12.40 13.27
C LEU A 255 16.46 11.17 14.17
N ALA A 256 17.55 10.95 14.88
CA ALA A 256 17.64 9.90 15.90
C ALA A 256 18.42 10.41 17.12
N SER A 257 17.98 10.05 18.31
CA SER A 257 18.64 10.44 19.55
C SER A 257 18.35 9.46 20.68
N ILE A 258 18.91 9.73 21.86
CA ILE A 258 18.61 9.00 23.09
C ILE A 258 17.24 9.46 23.65
N ASP A 259 16.48 8.54 24.20
CA ASP A 259 15.16 8.77 24.79
C ASP A 259 15.12 9.83 25.90
N ARG A 260 16.22 9.95 26.67
CA ARG A 260 16.40 11.01 27.68
C ARG A 260 16.35 12.44 27.12
N LYS A 261 16.40 12.61 25.80
CA LYS A 261 16.32 13.89 25.08
C LYS A 261 14.97 14.08 24.36
N ALA A 262 13.99 13.23 24.60
CA ALA A 262 12.68 13.31 23.96
C ALA A 262 11.89 14.57 24.31
N ASP A 263 12.27 15.27 25.37
CA ASP A 263 11.71 16.54 25.82
C ASP A 263 12.59 17.78 25.50
N GLU A 264 13.68 17.59 24.72
CA GLU A 264 14.60 18.69 24.38
C GLU A 264 13.98 19.64 23.34
N PRO A 265 13.67 20.92 23.72
CA PRO A 265 12.89 21.80 22.85
C PRO A 265 13.53 22.09 21.50
N ALA A 266 14.87 22.28 21.47
CA ALA A 266 15.57 22.60 20.23
C ALA A 266 15.54 21.43 19.24
N LEU A 267 15.62 20.18 19.72
CA LEU A 267 15.58 18.99 18.89
C LEU A 267 14.18 18.77 18.31
N LEU A 268 13.14 18.97 19.14
CA LEU A 268 11.75 18.90 18.70
C LEU A 268 11.41 20.02 17.70
N ALA A 269 11.92 21.26 17.94
CA ALA A 269 11.73 22.37 17.03
C ALA A 269 12.41 22.12 15.66
N LEU A 270 13.65 21.63 15.64
CA LEU A 270 14.35 21.25 14.42
C LEU A 270 13.56 20.19 13.63
N ALA A 271 13.09 19.14 14.32
CA ALA A 271 12.30 18.07 13.73
C ALA A 271 11.00 18.60 13.09
N ALA A 272 10.27 19.45 13.82
CA ALA A 272 9.03 20.06 13.34
C ALA A 272 9.27 20.99 12.14
N GLN A 273 10.27 21.87 12.20
CA GLN A 273 10.60 22.83 11.15
C GLN A 273 11.01 22.13 9.85
N ARG A 274 11.81 21.06 9.95
CA ARG A 274 12.30 20.28 8.80
C ARG A 274 11.32 19.19 8.37
N GLN A 275 10.24 18.96 9.12
CA GLN A 275 9.28 17.87 8.92
C GLN A 275 9.96 16.50 8.92
N TRP A 276 10.94 16.30 9.79
CA TRP A 276 11.65 15.05 9.97
C TRP A 276 11.10 14.28 11.17
N PRO A 277 10.72 12.99 11.03
CA PRO A 277 10.39 12.14 12.17
C PRO A 277 11.60 11.96 13.08
N VAL A 278 11.35 11.71 14.36
CA VAL A 278 12.42 11.43 15.33
C VAL A 278 12.26 10.00 15.85
N ARG A 279 13.36 9.26 15.87
CA ARG A 279 13.44 7.94 16.52
C ARG A 279 14.22 8.07 17.82
N TRP A 280 13.66 7.52 18.89
CA TRP A 280 14.22 7.54 20.22
C TRP A 280 14.71 6.16 20.61
N PHE A 281 15.91 6.06 21.15
CA PHE A 281 16.52 4.81 21.58
C PHE A 281 16.95 4.89 23.03
N ASP A 282 16.81 3.81 23.79
CA ASP A 282 17.31 3.71 25.13
C ASP A 282 18.86 3.55 25.16
N ALA A 283 19.44 3.83 26.33
CA ALA A 283 20.89 3.76 26.50
C ALA A 283 21.46 2.36 26.24
N ALA A 284 20.73 1.29 26.57
CA ALA A 284 21.18 -0.08 26.39
C ALA A 284 21.26 -0.46 24.90
N SER A 285 20.25 -0.09 24.11
CA SER A 285 20.24 -0.26 22.66
C SER A 285 21.40 0.49 22.00
N LEU A 286 21.63 1.75 22.41
CA LEU A 286 22.75 2.54 21.89
C LEU A 286 24.11 1.97 22.28
N ALA A 287 24.25 1.43 23.49
CA ALA A 287 25.51 0.84 23.98
C ALA A 287 25.90 -0.45 23.22
N ALA A 288 24.91 -1.16 22.66
CA ALA A 288 25.15 -2.37 21.87
C ALA A 288 25.74 -2.10 20.47
N VAL A 289 25.75 -0.83 20.02
CA VAL A 289 26.25 -0.44 18.69
C VAL A 289 27.73 -0.13 18.74
N ALA A 290 28.52 -0.76 17.87
CA ALA A 290 29.92 -0.41 17.67
C ALA A 290 30.03 0.97 17.00
N VAL A 291 30.78 1.88 17.61
CA VAL A 291 30.96 3.26 17.15
C VAL A 291 32.44 3.58 16.90
N PRO A 292 32.76 4.29 15.80
CA PRO A 292 34.18 4.59 15.47
C PRO A 292 34.79 5.65 16.38
N THR A 293 33.99 6.57 16.98
CA THR A 293 34.53 7.63 17.84
C THR A 293 33.93 7.60 19.26
N PRO A 294 34.29 6.61 20.11
CA PRO A 294 33.77 6.48 21.45
C PRO A 294 34.24 7.63 22.35
N SER A 295 33.36 8.01 23.34
CA SER A 295 33.66 9.04 24.33
C SER A 295 33.43 8.48 25.74
N ALA A 296 34.49 8.47 26.54
CA ALA A 296 34.43 8.01 27.94
C ALA A 296 33.53 8.92 28.80
N ALA A 297 33.47 10.22 28.51
CA ALA A 297 32.60 11.17 29.20
C ALA A 297 31.11 10.86 28.90
N VAL A 298 30.77 10.65 27.64
CA VAL A 298 29.40 10.28 27.23
C VAL A 298 29.02 8.90 27.77
N ALA A 299 29.94 7.95 27.78
CA ALA A 299 29.69 6.62 28.34
C ALA A 299 29.36 6.67 29.84
N LYS A 300 30.06 7.52 30.61
CA LYS A 300 29.79 7.72 32.04
C LYS A 300 28.45 8.40 32.31
N GLU A 301 28.08 9.39 31.49
CA GLU A 301 26.88 10.19 31.71
C GLU A 301 25.61 9.55 31.12
N MET A 302 25.71 9.03 29.91
CA MET A 302 24.56 8.57 29.13
C MET A 302 24.42 7.03 29.06
N GLY A 303 25.46 6.29 29.48
CA GLY A 303 25.46 4.84 29.42
C GLY A 303 25.74 4.27 28.02
N THR A 304 26.22 5.10 27.09
CA THR A 304 26.60 4.69 25.72
C THR A 304 27.86 5.43 25.28
N ALA A 305 28.69 4.80 24.47
CA ALA A 305 29.94 5.38 24.00
C ALA A 305 29.77 6.57 23.02
N SER A 306 28.65 6.63 22.30
CA SER A 306 28.30 7.72 21.39
C SER A 306 26.79 7.74 21.14
N VAL A 307 26.10 8.81 21.51
CA VAL A 307 24.68 8.97 21.15
C VAL A 307 24.52 9.18 19.65
N ALA A 308 25.26 10.12 19.06
CA ALA A 308 25.09 10.51 17.65
C ALA A 308 25.32 9.34 16.68
N GLU A 309 26.46 8.65 16.78
CA GLU A 309 26.80 7.57 15.85
C GLU A 309 25.90 6.34 16.04
N ALA A 310 25.67 5.95 17.31
CA ALA A 310 24.84 4.80 17.60
C ALA A 310 23.38 5.02 17.17
N ALA A 311 22.80 6.19 17.48
CA ALA A 311 21.44 6.51 17.09
C ALA A 311 21.27 6.59 15.56
N ALA A 312 22.22 7.20 14.85
CA ALA A 312 22.20 7.23 13.39
C ALA A 312 22.17 5.82 12.77
N GLN A 313 23.05 4.93 13.25
CA GLN A 313 23.14 3.55 12.75
C GLN A 313 21.89 2.72 13.09
N LEU A 314 21.39 2.80 14.33
CA LEU A 314 20.15 2.10 14.72
C LEU A 314 18.95 2.57 13.91
N ALA A 315 18.84 3.89 13.68
CA ALA A 315 17.75 4.44 12.90
C ALA A 315 17.82 4.01 11.43
N ALA A 316 19.00 3.96 10.86
CA ALA A 316 19.24 3.50 9.50
C ALA A 316 18.99 1.98 9.34
N GLY A 317 19.08 1.21 10.44
CA GLY A 317 18.78 -0.22 10.45
C GLY A 317 19.92 -1.12 9.97
N PRO A 318 19.63 -2.40 9.72
CA PRO A 318 20.62 -3.35 9.20
C PRO A 318 21.26 -2.85 7.90
N GLY A 319 22.55 -3.11 7.71
CA GLY A 319 23.30 -2.62 6.55
C GLY A 319 23.63 -1.12 6.58
N ALA A 320 23.34 -0.43 7.68
CA ALA A 320 23.64 0.99 7.85
C ALA A 320 25.14 1.29 7.64
N ARG A 321 25.41 2.37 6.90
CA ARG A 321 26.78 2.85 6.66
C ARG A 321 26.91 4.29 7.15
N LEU A 322 27.85 4.56 8.07
CA LEU A 322 28.19 5.92 8.45
C LEU A 322 28.89 6.63 7.29
N LEU A 323 28.24 7.71 6.81
CA LEU A 323 28.83 8.64 5.82
C LEU A 323 29.64 9.72 6.52
N GLN A 324 29.17 10.15 7.70
CA GLN A 324 29.85 11.13 8.53
C GLN A 324 29.89 10.61 9.96
N THR A 325 31.09 10.46 10.49
CA THR A 325 31.35 10.19 11.91
C THR A 325 31.00 11.44 12.74
N LYS A 326 30.96 11.27 14.05
CA LYS A 326 30.57 12.32 14.99
C LYS A 326 31.31 13.64 14.75
N GLN A 327 30.57 14.68 14.37
CA GLN A 327 30.99 16.07 14.36
C GLN A 327 30.55 16.74 15.66
N ILE A 328 31.38 17.62 16.21
CA ILE A 328 31.10 18.35 17.45
C ILE A 328 30.99 19.84 17.10
N ALA A 329 29.92 20.48 17.59
CA ALA A 329 29.76 21.92 17.49
C ALA A 329 29.57 22.53 18.88
N HIS A 330 30.25 23.64 19.11
CA HIS A 330 30.08 24.48 20.28
C HIS A 330 29.36 25.78 19.91
N ALA A 331 28.76 26.40 20.89
CA ALA A 331 28.04 27.67 20.75
C ALA A 331 28.91 28.76 20.14
N GLN A 332 28.33 29.55 19.23
CA GLN A 332 28.93 30.73 18.59
C GLN A 332 27.98 31.94 18.75
N GLY A 333 28.53 33.10 19.06
CA GLY A 333 27.71 34.31 19.18
C GLY A 333 26.65 34.18 20.27
N ALA A 334 25.38 34.29 19.90
CA ALA A 334 24.22 34.16 20.79
C ALA A 334 23.75 32.72 21.04
N GLU A 335 24.39 31.73 20.43
CA GLU A 335 24.06 30.31 20.64
C GLU A 335 24.42 29.85 22.07
N ARG A 336 23.87 28.71 22.49
CA ARG A 336 24.15 28.09 23.79
C ARG A 336 24.30 26.60 23.64
N GLY A 337 25.16 26.00 24.49
CA GLY A 337 25.37 24.57 24.60
C GLY A 337 26.36 24.02 23.60
N ALA A 338 26.38 22.71 23.52
CA ALA A 338 27.16 21.93 22.54
C ALA A 338 26.32 20.79 21.99
N ALA A 339 26.61 20.41 20.76
CA ALA A 339 25.91 19.33 20.10
C ALA A 339 26.86 18.44 19.27
N THR A 340 26.46 17.21 19.04
CA THR A 340 27.13 16.24 18.19
C THR A 340 26.18 15.71 17.12
N LEU A 341 26.67 15.52 15.91
CA LEU A 341 25.93 14.98 14.77
C LEU A 341 26.74 13.90 14.07
N ALA A 342 26.07 12.82 13.71
CA ALA A 342 26.59 11.81 12.79
C ALA A 342 25.53 11.52 11.70
N VAL A 343 25.97 11.10 10.51
CA VAL A 343 25.08 10.80 9.39
C VAL A 343 25.27 9.35 8.97
N ALA A 344 24.19 8.57 8.99
CA ALA A 344 24.17 7.21 8.48
C ALA A 344 23.28 7.10 7.24
N LEU A 345 23.71 6.30 6.28
CA LEU A 345 22.93 5.89 5.11
C LEU A 345 22.28 4.55 5.40
N ALA A 346 20.96 4.47 5.27
CA ALA A 346 20.22 3.22 5.28
C ALA A 346 20.40 2.48 3.94
N GLU A 347 20.36 1.15 3.97
CA GLU A 347 20.38 0.31 2.77
C GLU A 347 19.15 0.57 1.90
N GLY A 348 17.99 0.78 2.53
CA GLY A 348 16.74 1.17 1.89
C GLY A 348 16.18 2.48 2.46
N GLN A 349 15.22 3.07 1.77
CA GLN A 349 14.46 4.18 2.34
C GLN A 349 13.53 3.69 3.45
N TRP A 350 13.27 4.54 4.46
CA TRP A 350 12.37 4.24 5.56
C TRP A 350 11.31 5.33 5.70
N ALA A 351 10.06 4.97 5.57
CA ALA A 351 8.94 5.90 5.71
C ALA A 351 7.63 5.18 6.09
N PRO A 352 7.59 4.44 7.21
CA PRO A 352 6.46 3.58 7.59
C PRO A 352 5.15 4.37 7.78
N GLN A 353 5.21 5.61 8.29
CA GLN A 353 4.01 6.43 8.49
C GLN A 353 3.31 6.85 7.18
N ARG A 354 3.99 6.75 6.05
CA ARG A 354 3.43 7.04 4.72
C ARG A 354 2.99 5.77 4.00
N GLY A 355 3.59 4.64 4.36
CA GLY A 355 3.36 3.37 3.72
C GLY A 355 2.05 2.74 4.15
N GLN A 356 1.45 1.98 3.23
CA GLN A 356 0.21 1.26 3.43
C GLN A 356 0.36 -0.16 2.89
N LEU A 357 0.03 -1.14 3.73
CA LEU A 357 -0.02 -2.55 3.34
C LEU A 357 -1.48 -3.00 3.30
N HIS A 358 -1.98 -3.19 2.10
CA HIS A 358 -3.34 -3.65 1.84
C HIS A 358 -3.33 -5.10 1.41
N LEU A 359 -4.08 -5.93 2.11
CA LEU A 359 -4.33 -7.32 1.74
C LEU A 359 -5.62 -7.38 0.96
N VAL A 360 -5.54 -7.70 -0.32
CA VAL A 360 -6.67 -7.60 -1.24
C VAL A 360 -7.11 -8.98 -1.68
N GLY A 361 -8.35 -9.31 -1.37
CA GLY A 361 -9.04 -10.46 -1.95
C GLY A 361 -9.56 -10.10 -3.34
N SER A 362 -8.99 -10.73 -4.39
CA SER A 362 -9.36 -10.45 -5.78
C SER A 362 -10.65 -11.13 -6.24
N GLY A 363 -11.34 -11.83 -5.35
CA GLY A 363 -12.45 -12.67 -5.74
C GLY A 363 -12.02 -13.93 -6.50
N PRO A 364 -12.97 -14.68 -7.07
CA PRO A 364 -12.69 -15.99 -7.64
C PRO A 364 -12.07 -15.93 -9.04
N GLY A 365 -12.13 -14.78 -9.73
CA GLY A 365 -11.47 -14.62 -11.03
C GLY A 365 -12.11 -13.62 -11.99
N SER A 366 -13.43 -13.43 -11.97
CA SER A 366 -14.11 -12.42 -12.79
C SER A 366 -13.97 -11.03 -12.18
N LEU A 367 -13.69 -10.03 -13.01
CA LEU A 367 -13.64 -8.62 -12.59
C LEU A 367 -15.01 -8.07 -12.13
N ASP A 368 -16.10 -8.67 -12.55
CA ASP A 368 -17.46 -8.33 -12.10
C ASP A 368 -17.74 -8.75 -10.65
N LEU A 369 -16.96 -9.72 -10.15
CA LEU A 369 -17.02 -10.21 -8.78
C LEU A 369 -15.96 -9.58 -7.87
N LEU A 370 -15.19 -8.63 -8.38
CA LEU A 370 -14.28 -7.83 -7.57
C LEU A 370 -15.08 -6.82 -6.74
N THR A 371 -14.88 -6.82 -5.43
CA THR A 371 -15.57 -5.86 -4.55
C THR A 371 -15.18 -4.42 -4.90
N GLY A 372 -16.07 -3.46 -4.66
CA GLY A 372 -15.78 -2.04 -4.87
C GLY A 372 -14.59 -1.56 -4.06
N ASP A 373 -14.44 -2.05 -2.81
CA ASP A 373 -13.33 -1.74 -1.92
C ASP A 373 -11.98 -2.28 -2.47
N ALA A 374 -11.95 -3.54 -2.92
CA ALA A 374 -10.77 -4.12 -3.55
C ALA A 374 -10.38 -3.36 -4.84
N ARG A 375 -11.35 -2.98 -5.66
CA ARG A 375 -11.11 -2.19 -6.89
C ARG A 375 -10.51 -0.83 -6.59
N GLN A 376 -11.02 -0.11 -5.59
CA GLN A 376 -10.47 1.18 -5.16
C GLN A 376 -9.05 1.04 -4.64
N THR A 377 -8.81 0.04 -3.80
CA THR A 377 -7.49 -0.24 -3.22
C THR A 377 -6.47 -0.56 -4.31
N LEU A 378 -6.80 -1.42 -5.27
CA LEU A 378 -5.95 -1.71 -6.42
C LEU A 378 -5.66 -0.46 -7.26
N ALA A 379 -6.67 0.39 -7.48
CA ALA A 379 -6.49 1.65 -8.21
C ALA A 379 -5.59 2.66 -7.45
N ALA A 380 -5.58 2.63 -6.12
CA ALA A 380 -4.76 3.52 -5.30
C ALA A 380 -3.33 3.01 -5.08
N ALA A 381 -3.10 1.70 -5.18
CA ALA A 381 -1.80 1.10 -4.90
C ALA A 381 -0.74 1.51 -5.94
N THR A 382 0.48 1.77 -5.46
CA THR A 382 1.67 1.99 -6.30
C THR A 382 2.27 0.68 -6.78
N VAL A 383 2.16 -0.36 -5.94
CA VAL A 383 2.73 -1.69 -6.21
C VAL A 383 1.69 -2.77 -5.96
N TRP A 384 1.57 -3.68 -6.90
CA TRP A 384 0.83 -4.94 -6.74
C TRP A 384 1.81 -6.09 -6.56
N VAL A 385 1.65 -6.84 -5.48
CA VAL A 385 2.42 -8.05 -5.18
C VAL A 385 1.46 -9.23 -5.14
N GLY A 386 1.73 -10.29 -5.88
CA GLY A 386 0.83 -11.44 -5.91
C GLY A 386 1.41 -12.63 -6.66
N TYR A 387 0.66 -13.72 -6.74
CA TYR A 387 0.96 -14.82 -7.64
C TYR A 387 0.57 -14.41 -9.08
N GLY A 388 1.46 -14.61 -10.04
CA GLY A 388 1.30 -14.13 -11.42
C GLY A 388 -0.06 -14.46 -12.04
N LEU A 389 -0.53 -15.71 -11.88
CA LEU A 389 -1.85 -16.13 -12.39
C LEU A 389 -3.02 -15.29 -11.86
N TYR A 390 -2.94 -14.78 -10.61
CA TYR A 390 -4.00 -13.94 -10.04
C TYR A 390 -3.86 -12.51 -10.50
N LEU A 391 -2.64 -12.02 -10.67
CA LEU A 391 -2.38 -10.69 -11.20
C LEU A 391 -2.77 -10.58 -12.69
N ASP A 392 -2.61 -11.67 -13.48
CA ASP A 392 -3.05 -11.71 -14.88
C ASP A 392 -4.55 -11.46 -15.04
N LEU A 393 -5.38 -11.96 -14.10
CA LEU A 393 -6.81 -11.72 -14.10
C LEU A 393 -7.18 -10.25 -13.82
N LEU A 394 -6.31 -9.54 -13.12
CA LEU A 394 -6.49 -8.13 -12.76
C LEU A 394 -5.79 -7.17 -13.73
N GLU A 395 -4.95 -7.67 -14.64
CA GLU A 395 -4.15 -6.86 -15.56
C GLU A 395 -4.95 -5.79 -16.31
N PRO A 396 -6.20 -6.03 -16.75
CA PRO A 396 -7.01 -4.98 -17.40
C PRO A 396 -7.31 -3.75 -16.54
N LEU A 397 -7.10 -3.84 -15.21
CA LEU A 397 -7.29 -2.73 -14.27
C LEU A 397 -5.99 -2.01 -13.93
N ARG A 398 -4.84 -2.59 -14.26
CA ARG A 398 -3.53 -2.05 -13.90
C ARG A 398 -3.17 -0.86 -14.79
N ARG A 399 -2.67 0.19 -14.18
CA ARG A 399 -2.12 1.34 -14.91
C ARG A 399 -0.63 1.12 -15.22
N PRO A 400 -0.10 1.73 -16.30
CA PRO A 400 1.32 1.62 -16.66
C PRO A 400 2.29 2.18 -15.61
N ASP A 401 1.81 3.06 -14.72
CA ASP A 401 2.58 3.65 -13.61
C ASP A 401 2.51 2.82 -12.31
N GLN A 402 1.85 1.67 -12.31
CA GLN A 402 1.80 0.75 -11.19
C GLN A 402 2.78 -0.41 -11.39
N LEU A 403 3.65 -0.62 -10.41
CA LEU A 403 4.58 -1.75 -10.42
C LEU A 403 3.82 -3.05 -10.11
N ARG A 404 4.05 -4.06 -10.93
CA ARG A 404 3.59 -5.43 -10.69
C ARG A 404 4.78 -6.32 -10.30
N TRP A 405 4.60 -7.09 -9.22
CA TRP A 405 5.59 -8.04 -8.76
C TRP A 405 5.00 -9.44 -8.67
N ASP A 406 5.41 -10.29 -9.59
CA ASP A 406 4.98 -11.67 -9.69
C ASP A 406 5.83 -12.56 -8.78
N GLY A 407 5.23 -13.13 -7.73
CA GLY A 407 5.85 -14.17 -6.92
C GLY A 407 5.52 -15.56 -7.44
N GLN A 408 6.37 -16.52 -7.14
CA GLN A 408 6.15 -17.92 -7.49
C GLN A 408 5.15 -18.60 -6.55
N LEU A 409 4.54 -19.70 -7.01
CA LEU A 409 3.72 -20.55 -6.15
C LEU A 409 4.62 -21.11 -5.02
N THR A 410 4.08 -21.23 -3.81
CA THR A 410 4.78 -21.70 -2.60
C THR A 410 5.79 -20.71 -1.97
N GLU A 411 5.84 -19.48 -2.44
CA GLU A 411 6.68 -18.41 -1.90
C GLU A 411 5.85 -17.34 -1.14
N GLU A 412 4.81 -17.78 -0.42
CA GLU A 412 3.90 -16.88 0.31
C GLU A 412 4.65 -15.97 1.28
N ARG A 413 5.63 -16.52 2.02
CA ARG A 413 6.43 -15.77 2.97
C ARG A 413 7.28 -14.68 2.29
N ALA A 414 7.89 -15.00 1.15
CA ALA A 414 8.70 -14.04 0.40
C ALA A 414 7.84 -12.88 -0.14
N ARG A 415 6.63 -13.18 -0.65
CA ARG A 415 5.67 -12.15 -1.11
C ARG A 415 5.21 -11.25 0.03
N CYS A 416 4.85 -11.83 1.18
CA CYS A 416 4.44 -11.06 2.37
C CYS A 416 5.60 -10.18 2.87
N ALA A 417 6.81 -10.71 2.94
CA ALA A 417 8.00 -9.97 3.38
C ALA A 417 8.32 -8.81 2.44
N LEU A 418 8.30 -9.04 1.12
CA LEU A 418 8.50 -8.00 0.12
C LEU A 418 7.43 -6.90 0.19
N ALA A 419 6.15 -7.29 0.30
CA ALA A 419 5.06 -6.32 0.40
C ALA A 419 5.19 -5.45 1.65
N LEU A 420 5.57 -6.04 2.79
CA LEU A 420 5.81 -5.32 4.03
C LEU A 420 7.04 -4.40 3.92
N GLU A 421 8.15 -4.88 3.34
CA GLU A 421 9.36 -4.08 3.09
C GLU A 421 9.04 -2.82 2.29
N LEU A 422 8.32 -2.99 1.17
CA LEU A 422 7.93 -1.87 0.31
C LEU A 422 7.00 -0.88 1.03
N ALA A 423 6.07 -1.37 1.83
CA ALA A 423 5.21 -0.52 2.65
C ALA A 423 6.00 0.23 3.72
N CYS A 424 7.00 -0.38 4.38
CA CYS A 424 7.92 0.30 5.30
C CYS A 424 8.74 1.40 4.60
N GLN A 425 9.02 1.24 3.31
CA GLN A 425 9.66 2.26 2.48
C GLN A 425 8.72 3.42 2.09
N GLY A 426 7.45 3.38 2.50
CA GLY A 426 6.48 4.45 2.27
C GLY A 426 5.59 4.27 1.05
N LEU A 427 5.61 3.10 0.39
CA LEU A 427 4.76 2.82 -0.76
C LEU A 427 3.37 2.35 -0.33
N ASN A 428 2.40 2.57 -1.21
CA ASN A 428 1.07 1.99 -1.09
C ASN A 428 1.06 0.65 -1.83
N VAL A 429 0.98 -0.44 -1.08
CA VAL A 429 1.18 -1.81 -1.57
C VAL A 429 -0.09 -2.63 -1.45
N ALA A 430 -0.53 -3.22 -2.56
CA ALA A 430 -1.59 -4.23 -2.58
C ALA A 430 -0.97 -5.63 -2.65
N LEU A 431 -1.11 -6.41 -1.57
CA LEU A 431 -0.78 -7.84 -1.56
C LEU A 431 -2.02 -8.62 -1.94
N VAL A 432 -2.01 -9.20 -3.14
CA VAL A 432 -3.19 -9.80 -3.80
C VAL A 432 -3.26 -11.30 -3.55
N SER A 433 -4.44 -11.75 -3.13
CA SER A 433 -4.80 -13.17 -3.00
C SER A 433 -6.06 -13.47 -3.82
N SER A 434 -6.18 -14.68 -4.37
CA SER A 434 -7.44 -15.14 -4.97
C SER A 434 -8.51 -15.36 -3.91
N GLY A 435 -9.78 -15.19 -4.26
CA GLY A 435 -10.89 -15.31 -3.33
C GLY A 435 -10.85 -14.23 -2.26
N ASP A 436 -10.94 -14.63 -1.01
CA ASP A 436 -10.79 -13.79 0.18
C ASP A 436 -9.38 -13.96 0.77
N SER A 437 -8.71 -12.85 1.12
CA SER A 437 -7.34 -12.87 1.64
C SER A 437 -7.21 -13.48 3.04
N GLY A 438 -8.32 -13.58 3.78
CA GLY A 438 -8.39 -14.18 5.13
C GLY A 438 -8.75 -15.67 5.13
N ILE A 439 -9.20 -16.25 4.01
CA ILE A 439 -9.63 -17.65 3.94
C ILE A 439 -8.58 -18.49 3.21
N TYR A 440 -7.75 -19.20 3.99
CA TYR A 440 -6.62 -20.04 3.49
C TYR A 440 -5.67 -19.29 2.54
N ALA A 441 -5.48 -17.99 2.77
CA ALA A 441 -4.65 -17.12 1.99
C ALA A 441 -3.60 -16.40 2.86
N MET A 442 -3.07 -15.26 2.41
CA MET A 442 -1.87 -14.66 3.00
C MET A 442 -2.12 -13.69 4.16
N ALA A 443 -3.39 -13.37 4.53
CA ALA A 443 -3.67 -12.34 5.52
C ALA A 443 -3.07 -12.65 6.91
N GLY A 444 -3.18 -13.89 7.37
CA GLY A 444 -2.60 -14.31 8.66
C GLY A 444 -1.09 -14.14 8.68
N LEU A 445 -0.39 -14.67 7.67
CA LEU A 445 1.06 -14.60 7.55
C LEU A 445 1.57 -13.14 7.45
N ALA A 446 0.91 -12.32 6.63
CA ALA A 446 1.27 -10.91 6.50
C ALA A 446 1.07 -10.14 7.81
N LEU A 447 -0.01 -10.44 8.55
CA LEU A 447 -0.28 -9.84 9.86
C LEU A 447 0.78 -10.25 10.90
N GLU A 448 1.18 -11.52 10.93
CA GLU A 448 2.25 -12.00 11.82
C GLU A 448 3.57 -11.26 11.55
N LEU A 449 3.97 -11.13 10.27
CA LEU A 449 5.18 -10.40 9.89
C LEU A 449 5.08 -8.91 10.24
N TRP A 450 3.91 -8.29 10.05
CA TRP A 450 3.66 -6.90 10.40
C TRP A 450 3.70 -6.69 11.92
N LEU A 451 3.12 -7.58 12.72
CA LEU A 451 3.15 -7.54 14.19
C LEU A 451 4.57 -7.74 14.74
N ALA A 452 5.42 -8.47 14.04
CA ALA A 452 6.82 -8.67 14.41
C ALA A 452 7.68 -7.39 14.23
N GLN A 453 7.21 -6.39 13.45
CA GLN A 453 7.92 -5.11 13.34
C GLN A 453 7.76 -4.28 14.61
N PRO A 454 8.77 -3.45 14.98
CA PRO A 454 8.61 -2.44 16.02
C PRO A 454 7.40 -1.53 15.74
N ALA A 455 6.67 -1.13 16.78
CA ALA A 455 5.41 -0.39 16.60
C ALA A 455 5.61 0.94 15.84
N ASP A 456 6.72 1.62 16.05
CA ASP A 456 7.12 2.88 15.37
C ASP A 456 7.57 2.67 13.91
N GLY A 457 7.86 1.41 13.54
CA GLY A 457 8.27 1.02 12.18
C GLY A 457 7.16 0.43 11.32
N ARG A 458 5.92 0.34 11.84
CA ARG A 458 4.81 -0.31 11.13
C ARG A 458 4.14 0.64 10.13
N PRO A 459 3.99 0.24 8.85
CA PRO A 459 3.07 0.93 7.93
C PRO A 459 1.62 0.71 8.37
N SER A 460 0.67 1.47 7.82
CA SER A 460 -0.74 1.16 8.02
C SER A 460 -1.08 -0.21 7.41
N PHE A 461 -2.06 -0.91 8.01
CA PHE A 461 -2.45 -2.25 7.61
C PHE A 461 -3.96 -2.35 7.46
N ALA A 462 -4.43 -2.87 6.33
CA ALA A 462 -5.84 -3.09 6.09
C ALA A 462 -6.07 -4.38 5.30
N VAL A 463 -7.23 -5.03 5.56
CA VAL A 463 -7.67 -6.22 4.83
C VAL A 463 -8.94 -5.86 4.07
N HIS A 464 -8.93 -6.08 2.77
CA HIS A 464 -10.04 -5.84 1.86
C HIS A 464 -10.62 -7.18 1.42
N PRO A 465 -11.87 -7.51 1.82
CA PRO A 465 -12.44 -8.81 1.58
C PRO A 465 -12.73 -9.02 0.09
N GLY A 466 -12.60 -10.28 -0.33
CA GLY A 466 -13.02 -10.74 -1.64
C GLY A 466 -14.10 -11.80 -1.55
N ILE A 467 -14.83 -12.03 -2.63
CA ILE A 467 -15.78 -13.15 -2.71
C ILE A 467 -14.98 -14.45 -2.73
N SER A 468 -15.17 -15.28 -1.70
CA SER A 468 -14.45 -16.56 -1.59
C SER A 468 -14.99 -17.61 -2.58
N ALA A 469 -14.17 -18.61 -2.88
CA ALA A 469 -14.61 -19.76 -3.67
C ALA A 469 -15.83 -20.46 -3.06
N LEU A 470 -15.91 -20.52 -1.73
CA LEU A 470 -17.06 -21.07 -1.01
C LEU A 470 -18.37 -20.35 -1.34
N GLN A 471 -18.35 -19.01 -1.26
CA GLN A 471 -19.53 -18.19 -1.52
C GLN A 471 -19.99 -18.32 -2.97
N LEU A 472 -19.06 -18.28 -3.93
CA LEU A 472 -19.41 -18.41 -5.33
C LEU A 472 -19.87 -19.83 -5.68
N ALA A 473 -19.23 -20.87 -5.15
CA ALA A 473 -19.67 -22.25 -5.31
C ALA A 473 -21.10 -22.46 -4.82
N ALA A 474 -21.39 -21.94 -3.63
CA ALA A 474 -22.74 -22.01 -3.06
C ALA A 474 -23.78 -21.28 -3.95
N ALA A 475 -23.47 -20.08 -4.43
CA ALA A 475 -24.34 -19.30 -5.30
C ALA A 475 -24.59 -19.97 -6.67
N ARG A 476 -23.60 -20.70 -7.19
CA ARG A 476 -23.74 -21.45 -8.44
C ARG A 476 -24.47 -22.77 -8.27
N ALA A 477 -24.34 -23.39 -7.08
CA ALA A 477 -24.93 -24.68 -6.79
C ALA A 477 -26.40 -24.58 -6.33
N GLY A 478 -26.86 -23.43 -5.87
CA GLY A 478 -28.20 -23.21 -5.31
C GLY A 478 -28.15 -22.58 -3.92
N ALA A 479 -28.60 -23.29 -2.89
CA ALA A 479 -28.62 -22.80 -1.50
C ALA A 479 -28.09 -23.84 -0.50
N PRO A 480 -26.84 -24.31 -0.63
CA PRO A 480 -26.29 -25.36 0.23
C PRO A 480 -25.92 -24.88 1.64
N LEU A 481 -25.71 -23.60 1.88
CA LEU A 481 -25.17 -23.02 3.12
C LEU A 481 -26.26 -22.40 4.03
N MET A 482 -27.47 -22.87 3.94
CA MET A 482 -28.58 -22.36 4.76
C MET A 482 -28.61 -22.94 6.17
N HIS A 483 -27.82 -23.96 6.45
CA HIS A 483 -27.58 -24.57 7.77
C HIS A 483 -26.13 -24.37 8.20
N ASP A 484 -25.76 -24.92 9.35
CA ASP A 484 -24.38 -24.83 9.85
C ASP A 484 -23.40 -25.49 8.86
N PHE A 485 -22.32 -24.80 8.60
CA PHE A 485 -21.28 -25.27 7.67
C PHE A 485 -19.87 -25.05 8.22
N CYS A 486 -18.93 -25.80 7.72
CA CYS A 486 -17.52 -25.60 8.02
C CYS A 486 -16.67 -25.64 6.75
N ALA A 487 -15.52 -24.94 6.77
CA ALA A 487 -14.50 -24.99 5.75
C ALA A 487 -13.28 -25.77 6.28
N ILE A 488 -12.81 -26.74 5.50
CA ILE A 488 -11.66 -27.58 5.85
C ILE A 488 -10.70 -27.60 4.65
N SER A 489 -9.44 -27.19 4.89
CA SER A 489 -8.38 -27.37 3.91
C SER A 489 -7.78 -28.77 4.01
N LEU A 490 -7.68 -29.46 2.90
CA LEU A 490 -7.03 -30.79 2.80
C LEU A 490 -5.51 -30.68 2.60
N SER A 491 -4.96 -29.45 2.67
CA SER A 491 -3.52 -29.25 2.58
C SER A 491 -2.80 -29.64 3.87
N ASP A 492 -1.99 -30.69 3.80
CA ASP A 492 -1.18 -31.22 4.90
C ASP A 492 0.25 -30.62 4.97
N ARG A 493 0.50 -29.55 4.22
CA ARG A 493 1.82 -28.87 4.19
C ARG A 493 2.19 -28.21 5.51
N LEU A 494 1.22 -27.56 6.15
CA LEU A 494 1.41 -26.82 7.42
C LEU A 494 0.61 -27.42 8.57
N THR A 495 -0.40 -28.25 8.29
CA THR A 495 -1.26 -28.89 9.27
C THR A 495 -1.08 -30.40 9.17
N PRO A 496 -0.65 -31.10 10.22
CA PRO A 496 -0.52 -32.55 10.17
C PRO A 496 -1.83 -33.23 9.77
N TRP A 497 -1.75 -34.26 8.93
CA TRP A 497 -2.94 -34.94 8.41
C TRP A 497 -3.87 -35.47 9.51
N ALA A 498 -3.34 -36.02 10.59
CA ALA A 498 -4.13 -36.50 11.72
C ALA A 498 -5.03 -35.40 12.33
N VAL A 499 -4.63 -34.13 12.25
CA VAL A 499 -5.46 -32.99 12.68
C VAL A 499 -6.59 -32.75 11.70
N ILE A 500 -6.31 -32.88 10.38
CA ILE A 500 -7.32 -32.74 9.32
C ILE A 500 -8.35 -33.87 9.44
N GLU A 501 -7.93 -35.13 9.62
CA GLU A 501 -8.83 -36.26 9.82
C GLU A 501 -9.78 -36.04 10.99
N ARG A 502 -9.27 -35.64 12.16
CA ARG A 502 -10.09 -35.32 13.32
C ARG A 502 -11.13 -34.23 13.03
N ARG A 503 -10.79 -33.22 12.24
CA ARG A 503 -11.73 -32.16 11.83
C ARG A 503 -12.81 -32.72 10.89
N LEU A 504 -12.44 -33.59 9.96
CA LEU A 504 -13.38 -34.26 9.05
C LEU A 504 -14.35 -35.17 9.82
N GLN A 505 -13.87 -35.94 10.79
CA GLN A 505 -14.70 -36.78 11.68
C GLN A 505 -15.68 -35.90 12.47
N ALA A 506 -15.20 -34.84 13.11
CA ALA A 506 -16.06 -33.92 13.85
C ALA A 506 -17.12 -33.25 12.97
N ALA A 507 -16.77 -32.93 11.73
CA ALA A 507 -17.71 -32.36 10.74
C ALA A 507 -18.76 -33.40 10.30
N ALA A 508 -18.40 -34.68 10.21
CA ALA A 508 -19.34 -35.77 9.94
C ALA A 508 -20.30 -36.02 11.10
N GLU A 509 -19.76 -36.09 12.33
CA GLU A 509 -20.54 -36.27 13.57
C GLU A 509 -21.47 -35.09 13.87
N GLY A 510 -21.01 -33.87 13.65
CA GLY A 510 -21.80 -32.64 13.83
C GLY A 510 -22.77 -32.32 12.71
N ASP A 511 -22.83 -33.15 11.67
CA ASP A 511 -23.69 -32.99 10.48
C ASP A 511 -23.59 -31.62 9.79
N PHE A 512 -22.38 -31.05 9.69
CA PHE A 512 -22.15 -29.79 9.00
C PHE A 512 -22.17 -29.96 7.47
N VAL A 513 -22.61 -28.95 6.75
CA VAL A 513 -22.24 -28.82 5.33
C VAL A 513 -20.74 -28.53 5.25
N VAL A 514 -19.98 -29.27 4.43
CA VAL A 514 -18.52 -29.17 4.42
C VAL A 514 -18.00 -28.62 3.11
N ALA A 515 -17.22 -27.52 3.20
CA ALA A 515 -16.46 -27.00 2.06
C ALA A 515 -15.00 -27.47 2.15
N LEU A 516 -14.56 -28.30 1.21
CA LEU A 516 -13.19 -28.79 1.16
C LEU A 516 -12.36 -27.92 0.21
N TYR A 517 -11.39 -27.21 0.79
CA TYR A 517 -10.39 -26.41 0.08
C TYR A 517 -9.13 -27.22 -0.21
N ASN A 518 -8.41 -26.87 -1.26
CA ASN A 518 -7.17 -27.52 -1.66
C ASN A 518 -7.32 -29.05 -1.78
N PRO A 519 -8.35 -29.54 -2.47
CA PRO A 519 -8.73 -30.95 -2.39
C PRO A 519 -7.69 -31.87 -3.03
N ARG A 520 -6.97 -31.40 -4.06
CA ARG A 520 -5.96 -32.18 -4.76
C ARG A 520 -4.89 -31.30 -5.41
N SER A 521 -3.63 -31.78 -5.51
CA SER A 521 -2.55 -31.13 -6.25
C SER A 521 -1.53 -32.15 -6.74
N LEU A 522 -0.55 -31.74 -7.54
CA LEU A 522 0.62 -32.57 -7.86
C LEU A 522 1.32 -32.98 -6.55
N GLY A 523 1.40 -34.28 -6.28
CA GLY A 523 1.97 -34.84 -5.05
C GLY A 523 1.05 -34.86 -3.82
N ARG A 524 -0.23 -34.48 -3.97
CA ARG A 524 -1.31 -34.64 -2.97
C ARG A 524 -2.56 -35.13 -3.65
N ASP A 525 -2.68 -36.43 -3.85
CA ASP A 525 -3.71 -37.07 -4.68
C ASP A 525 -4.64 -38.01 -3.90
N TRP A 526 -4.30 -38.40 -2.69
CA TRP A 526 -5.04 -39.36 -1.85
C TRP A 526 -5.94 -38.70 -0.80
N GLN A 527 -5.68 -37.45 -0.41
CA GLN A 527 -6.34 -36.77 0.71
C GLN A 527 -7.85 -36.62 0.50
N LEU A 528 -8.29 -36.33 -0.73
CA LEU A 528 -9.71 -36.20 -1.05
C LEU A 528 -10.43 -37.55 -0.96
N ALA A 529 -9.81 -38.64 -1.42
CA ALA A 529 -10.36 -39.98 -1.30
C ALA A 529 -10.54 -40.35 0.18
N ARG A 530 -9.53 -40.07 1.02
CA ARG A 530 -9.60 -40.30 2.45
C ARG A 530 -10.65 -39.43 3.15
N ALA A 531 -10.78 -38.16 2.75
CA ALA A 531 -11.83 -37.27 3.26
C ALA A 531 -13.24 -37.82 2.92
N ARG A 532 -13.43 -38.33 1.71
CA ARG A 532 -14.67 -39.00 1.31
C ARG A 532 -15.00 -40.19 2.20
N GLU A 533 -14.04 -41.07 2.48
CA GLU A 533 -14.22 -42.22 3.37
C GLU A 533 -14.65 -41.80 4.78
N LEU A 534 -14.00 -40.81 5.36
CA LEU A 534 -14.31 -40.29 6.69
C LEU A 534 -15.72 -39.69 6.75
N LEU A 535 -16.12 -38.94 5.72
CA LEU A 535 -17.46 -38.36 5.65
C LEU A 535 -18.54 -39.44 5.43
N LEU A 536 -18.27 -40.51 4.68
CA LEU A 536 -19.17 -41.64 4.46
C LEU A 536 -19.43 -42.45 5.77
N ALA A 537 -18.54 -42.37 6.75
CA ALA A 537 -18.77 -43.03 8.04
C ALA A 537 -19.96 -42.41 8.83
N GLY A 538 -20.26 -41.14 8.61
CA GLY A 538 -21.36 -40.39 9.23
C GLY A 538 -22.50 -39.98 8.32
N ARG A 539 -22.44 -40.30 7.01
CA ARG A 539 -23.41 -39.80 6.00
C ARG A 539 -23.76 -40.87 4.98
N PRO A 540 -24.98 -40.85 4.44
CA PRO A 540 -25.36 -41.75 3.34
C PRO A 540 -24.51 -41.52 2.09
N ALA A 541 -24.26 -42.59 1.32
CA ALA A 541 -23.58 -42.48 0.03
C ALA A 541 -24.33 -41.59 -0.97
N SER A 542 -25.64 -41.44 -0.80
CA SER A 542 -26.52 -40.55 -1.59
C SER A 542 -26.40 -39.06 -1.24
N THR A 543 -25.66 -38.69 -0.17
CA THR A 543 -25.45 -37.28 0.21
C THR A 543 -24.96 -36.48 -1.01
N PRO A 544 -25.62 -35.36 -1.37
CA PRO A 544 -25.26 -34.62 -2.55
C PRO A 544 -23.93 -33.86 -2.35
N VAL A 545 -23.14 -33.83 -3.42
CA VAL A 545 -21.84 -33.16 -3.47
C VAL A 545 -21.76 -32.29 -4.72
N VAL A 546 -21.23 -31.07 -4.58
CA VAL A 546 -20.93 -30.18 -5.68
C VAL A 546 -19.43 -30.11 -5.92
N LEU A 547 -19.02 -30.28 -7.17
CA LEU A 547 -17.70 -29.90 -7.66
C LEU A 547 -17.80 -28.57 -8.37
N ALA A 548 -17.16 -27.54 -7.84
CA ALA A 548 -17.14 -26.20 -8.42
C ALA A 548 -15.70 -25.89 -8.88
N ARG A 549 -15.48 -25.97 -10.18
CA ARG A 549 -14.16 -25.85 -10.81
C ARG A 549 -14.00 -24.53 -11.51
N GLN A 550 -12.82 -23.92 -11.39
CA GLN A 550 -12.43 -22.69 -12.08
C GLN A 550 -13.46 -21.55 -11.96
N LEU A 551 -14.04 -21.42 -10.79
CA LEU A 551 -15.08 -20.44 -10.49
C LEU A 551 -14.66 -19.02 -10.88
N GLY A 552 -15.57 -18.28 -11.55
CA GLY A 552 -15.34 -16.92 -12.01
C GLY A 552 -14.34 -16.81 -13.18
N ARG A 553 -13.97 -17.90 -13.83
CA ARG A 553 -13.04 -17.94 -14.97
C ARG A 553 -13.73 -18.48 -16.22
N ALA A 554 -13.07 -18.34 -17.39
CA ALA A 554 -13.65 -18.75 -18.67
C ALA A 554 -14.06 -20.24 -18.75
N ALA A 555 -13.37 -21.12 -18.00
CA ALA A 555 -13.67 -22.55 -17.94
C ALA A 555 -14.43 -22.93 -16.65
N GLU A 556 -15.28 -22.04 -16.11
CA GLU A 556 -16.12 -22.32 -14.96
C GLU A 556 -17.03 -23.53 -15.23
N ALA A 557 -17.02 -24.50 -14.32
CA ALA A 557 -17.87 -25.67 -14.40
C ALA A 557 -18.35 -26.06 -12.99
N VAL A 558 -19.65 -26.33 -12.86
CA VAL A 558 -20.26 -26.80 -11.62
C VAL A 558 -21.03 -28.08 -11.93
N SER A 559 -20.76 -29.12 -11.17
CA SER A 559 -21.43 -30.43 -11.34
C SER A 559 -21.88 -31.00 -10.01
N LEU A 560 -23.03 -31.68 -10.05
CA LEU A 560 -23.64 -32.38 -8.93
C LEU A 560 -23.30 -33.88 -9.01
N HIS A 561 -22.91 -34.43 -7.85
CA HIS A 561 -22.58 -35.83 -7.65
C HIS A 561 -23.18 -36.31 -6.34
N THR A 562 -23.03 -37.58 -6.04
CA THR A 562 -23.26 -38.12 -4.69
C THR A 562 -21.91 -38.35 -3.99
N LEU A 563 -21.90 -38.39 -2.67
CA LEU A 563 -20.70 -38.62 -1.88
C LEU A 563 -20.07 -40.00 -2.21
N GLY A 564 -20.92 -41.01 -2.45
CA GLY A 564 -20.48 -42.35 -2.84
C GLY A 564 -19.81 -42.41 -4.22
N GLU A 565 -20.24 -41.56 -5.14
CA GLU A 565 -19.77 -41.52 -6.54
C GLU A 565 -18.91 -40.29 -6.84
N LEU A 566 -18.33 -39.64 -5.83
CA LEU A 566 -17.47 -38.47 -6.00
C LEU A 566 -16.28 -38.82 -6.90
N PRO A 567 -16.13 -38.16 -8.08
CA PRO A 567 -15.08 -38.49 -9.04
C PRO A 567 -13.76 -37.84 -8.64
N VAL A 568 -13.08 -38.40 -7.61
CA VAL A 568 -11.87 -37.85 -7.00
C VAL A 568 -10.78 -37.52 -8.03
N GLU A 569 -10.66 -38.34 -9.08
CA GLU A 569 -9.63 -38.18 -10.11
C GLU A 569 -9.83 -36.96 -11.01
N GLN A 570 -11.05 -36.46 -11.11
CA GLN A 570 -11.39 -35.28 -11.92
C GLN A 570 -11.16 -33.95 -11.18
N VAL A 571 -10.84 -34.02 -9.89
CA VAL A 571 -10.63 -32.85 -9.03
C VAL A 571 -9.19 -32.35 -9.14
N ASP A 572 -9.02 -31.04 -9.24
CA ASP A 572 -7.74 -30.33 -9.30
C ASP A 572 -7.62 -29.23 -8.24
N MET A 573 -6.52 -28.48 -8.28
CA MET A 573 -6.26 -27.35 -7.34
C MET A 573 -7.24 -26.18 -7.50
N LEU A 574 -7.91 -26.07 -8.63
CA LEU A 574 -8.87 -24.99 -8.92
C LEU A 574 -10.32 -25.43 -8.67
N THR A 575 -10.50 -26.53 -7.94
CA THR A 575 -11.81 -27.08 -7.59
C THR A 575 -12.10 -26.86 -6.11
N LEU A 576 -13.30 -26.39 -5.79
CA LEU A 576 -13.89 -26.45 -4.46
C LEU A 576 -14.89 -27.60 -4.42
N VAL A 577 -14.88 -28.39 -3.33
CA VAL A 577 -15.83 -29.49 -3.12
C VAL A 577 -16.78 -29.08 -1.99
N LEU A 578 -18.09 -29.03 -2.27
CA LEU A 578 -19.13 -28.82 -1.25
C LEU A 578 -19.88 -30.13 -1.00
N VAL A 579 -19.85 -30.60 0.22
CA VAL A 579 -20.53 -31.81 0.66
C VAL A 579 -21.74 -31.41 1.50
N GLY A 580 -22.94 -31.81 1.11
CA GLY A 580 -24.17 -31.59 1.85
C GLY A 580 -24.19 -32.30 3.21
N ASN A 581 -25.19 -32.01 4.04
CA ASN A 581 -25.49 -32.71 5.31
C ASN A 581 -26.69 -33.66 5.17
N SER A 582 -27.18 -34.22 6.27
CA SER A 582 -28.30 -35.17 6.28
C SER A 582 -29.61 -34.61 5.73
N SER A 583 -29.82 -33.29 5.84
CA SER A 583 -31.00 -32.61 5.31
C SER A 583 -30.84 -32.10 3.88
N SER A 584 -29.64 -32.16 3.31
CA SER A 584 -29.37 -31.67 1.95
C SER A 584 -29.94 -32.61 0.90
N TYR A 585 -30.54 -32.03 -0.15
CA TYR A 585 -31.01 -32.76 -1.32
C TYR A 585 -30.66 -32.03 -2.62
N ALA A 586 -30.62 -32.81 -3.70
CA ALA A 586 -30.44 -32.27 -5.04
C ALA A 586 -31.78 -32.37 -5.82
N LYS A 587 -32.22 -31.29 -6.45
CA LYS A 587 -33.41 -31.26 -7.30
C LYS A 587 -33.19 -30.28 -8.46
N ASP A 588 -33.56 -30.66 -9.65
CA ASP A 588 -33.49 -29.83 -10.87
C ASP A 588 -32.08 -29.22 -11.12
N GLY A 589 -31.04 -29.97 -10.78
CA GLY A 589 -29.65 -29.51 -10.94
C GLY A 589 -29.15 -28.56 -9.82
N LEU A 590 -29.94 -28.33 -8.78
CA LEU A 590 -29.61 -27.47 -7.67
C LEU A 590 -29.42 -28.27 -6.36
N LEU A 591 -28.48 -27.84 -5.52
CA LEU A 591 -28.29 -28.33 -4.16
C LEU A 591 -28.96 -27.41 -3.16
N VAL A 592 -29.82 -27.96 -2.34
CA VAL A 592 -30.53 -27.22 -1.28
C VAL A 592 -30.29 -27.89 0.07
N THR A 593 -29.99 -27.08 1.08
CA THR A 593 -30.01 -27.48 2.49
C THR A 593 -31.14 -26.68 3.17
N PRO A 594 -32.31 -27.28 3.43
CA PRO A 594 -33.49 -26.54 3.92
C PRO A 594 -33.28 -26.05 5.35
N ARG A 595 -33.74 -24.83 5.63
CA ARG A 595 -33.72 -24.26 6.99
C ARG A 595 -34.89 -24.75 7.87
N GLY A 596 -35.87 -25.44 7.28
CA GLY A 596 -37.04 -25.92 7.99
C GLY A 596 -38.13 -24.86 8.21
N TYR A 597 -38.28 -23.89 7.29
CA TYR A 597 -39.39 -22.94 7.36
C TYR A 597 -40.76 -23.66 7.14
N PRO A 598 -41.75 -23.45 8.01
CA PRO A 598 -43.08 -24.05 7.83
C PRO A 598 -43.68 -23.64 6.48
N GLY A 599 -44.21 -24.62 5.74
CA GLY A 599 -44.83 -24.39 4.42
C GLY A 599 -43.83 -24.27 3.26
N ALA A 600 -42.55 -24.44 3.49
CA ALA A 600 -41.50 -24.49 2.44
C ALA A 600 -41.12 -25.93 2.09
N GLU A 601 -41.85 -26.94 2.57
CA GLU A 601 -41.59 -28.36 2.28
C GLU A 601 -41.93 -28.62 0.80
N LEU A 602 -40.98 -29.24 0.09
CA LEU A 602 -41.25 -29.73 -1.26
C LEU A 602 -42.16 -30.97 -1.14
N SER A 603 -43.42 -30.84 -1.56
CA SER A 603 -44.34 -31.97 -1.70
C SER A 603 -43.89 -32.95 -2.75
#